data_6941cfa9028edd14c591b50d99eaa500
#
_entry.id   6941cfa9028edd14c591b50d99eaa500
#
_cell.length_a   1.000
_cell.length_b   1.000
_cell.length_c   1.000
_cell.angle_alpha   90.00
_cell.angle_beta   90.00
_cell.angle_gamma   90.00
#
_symmetry.space_group_name_H-M   'P 1'
#
loop_
_entity.id
_entity.type
_entity.pdbx_description
1 polymer ?
#
loop_
_entity_poly.entity_id
_entity_poly.type
_entity_poly.pdbx_seq_one_letter_code
_entity_poly.pdbx_strand_id
1 'polypeptide(L)' 'MPSLETIWRELQDSYRKEMNPVSYNTWIEPAKPLSFQNKQLIIEVPT' A
#
# COMPACT_ATOMS: atom_id res chain seq x y z
N MET A 1 -18.63 -3.84 2.06
CA MET A 1 -17.47 -3.43 1.28
C MET A 1 -16.24 -3.36 2.17
N PRO A 2 -15.08 -3.78 1.69
CA PRO A 2 -13.88 -3.63 2.47
C PRO A 2 -13.52 -2.15 2.61
N SER A 3 -12.95 -1.83 3.75
CA SER A 3 -12.50 -0.46 3.99
C SER A 3 -11.23 -0.19 3.20
N LEU A 4 -10.88 1.09 3.06
CA LEU A 4 -9.65 1.47 2.41
C LEU A 4 -8.44 0.85 3.10
N GLU A 5 -8.47 0.79 4.42
CA GLU A 5 -7.39 0.18 5.19
C GLU A 5 -7.25 -1.32 4.89
N THR A 6 -8.38 -2.00 4.74
CA THR A 6 -8.37 -3.42 4.42
C THR A 6 -7.77 -3.67 3.04
N ILE A 7 -8.17 -2.86 2.07
CA ILE A 7 -7.62 -2.96 0.72
C ILE A 7 -6.12 -2.72 0.75
N TRP A 8 -5.67 -1.69 1.45
CA TRP A 8 -4.27 -1.36 1.52
C TRP A 8 -3.46 -2.46 2.22
N ARG A 9 -4.02 -3.04 3.26
CA ARG A 9 -3.35 -4.12 3.97
C ARG A 9 -3.13 -5.34 3.08
N GLU A 10 -4.13 -5.68 2.28
CA GLU A 10 -4.00 -6.80 1.36
C GLU A 10 -2.94 -6.53 0.30
N LEU A 11 -2.88 -5.30 -0.20
CA LEU A 11 -1.86 -4.92 -1.16
C LEU A 11 -0.47 -4.91 -0.53
N GLN A 12 -0.36 -4.42 0.70
CA GLN A 12 0.92 -4.45 1.40
C GLN A 12 1.44 -5.87 1.58
N ASP A 13 0.54 -6.79 1.91
CA ASP A 13 0.94 -8.17 2.09
C ASP A 13 1.47 -8.77 0.79
N SER A 14 0.83 -8.45 -0.31
CA SER A 14 1.27 -8.89 -1.63
C SER A 14 2.64 -8.31 -1.98
N TYR A 15 2.81 -7.01 -1.77
CA TYR A 15 4.07 -6.35 -2.06
C TYR A 15 5.20 -6.90 -1.20
N ARG A 16 4.91 -7.19 0.05
CA ARG A 16 5.92 -7.70 0.96
C ARG A 16 6.49 -9.03 0.47
N LYS A 17 5.66 -9.82 -0.20
CA LYS A 17 6.09 -11.10 -0.74
C LYS A 17 6.93 -10.97 -2.01
N GLU A 18 6.70 -9.91 -2.77
CA GLU A 18 7.34 -9.73 -4.06
C GLU A 18 8.49 -8.75 -4.05
N MET A 19 8.47 -7.79 -3.15
CA MET A 19 9.46 -6.73 -3.12
C MET A 19 10.64 -7.09 -2.23
N ASN A 20 11.79 -6.48 -2.54
CA ASN A 20 12.94 -6.51 -1.66
C ASN A 20 12.55 -5.92 -0.31
N PRO A 21 12.93 -6.55 0.82
CA PRO A 21 12.58 -6.02 2.14
C PRO A 21 13.00 -4.58 2.37
N VAL A 22 14.15 -4.18 1.86
CA VAL A 22 14.62 -2.81 2.02
C VAL A 22 13.71 -1.84 1.30
N SER A 23 13.35 -2.16 0.06
CA SER A 23 12.45 -1.31 -0.72
C SER A 23 11.07 -1.25 -0.08
N TYR A 24 10.55 -2.37 0.39
CA TYR A 24 9.26 -2.39 1.05
C TYR A 24 9.25 -1.49 2.29
N ASN A 25 10.26 -1.63 3.14
CA ASN A 25 10.32 -0.84 4.37
C ASN A 25 10.50 0.64 4.09
N THR A 26 11.15 0.98 2.98
CA THR A 26 11.40 2.37 2.64
C THR A 26 10.17 3.03 2.05
N TRP A 27 9.44 2.34 1.19
CA TRP A 27 8.37 2.96 0.41
C TRP A 27 6.97 2.53 0.82
N ILE A 28 6.78 1.27 1.11
CA ILE A 28 5.45 0.71 1.30
C ILE A 28 5.01 0.78 2.76
N GLU A 29 5.90 0.41 3.68
CA GLU A 29 5.53 0.40 5.09
C GLU A 29 5.09 1.77 5.60
N PRO A 30 5.82 2.86 5.30
CA PRO A 30 5.39 4.19 5.75
C PRO A 30 4.30 4.81 4.89
N ALA A 31 3.95 4.21 3.77
CA ALA A 31 2.93 4.77 2.89
C ALA A 31 1.55 4.68 3.53
N LYS A 32 0.71 5.64 3.19
CA LYS A 32 -0.66 5.72 3.70
C LYS A 32 -1.65 5.74 2.56
N PRO A 33 -2.75 4.99 2.65
CA PRO A 33 -3.78 5.06 1.61
C PRO A 33 -4.58 6.34 1.75
N LEU A 34 -4.74 7.06 0.65
CA LEU A 34 -5.51 8.29 0.63
C LEU A 34 -6.92 8.06 0.09
N SER A 35 -7.07 7.34 -1.01
CA SER A 35 -8.38 7.04 -1.55
C SER A 35 -8.30 5.89 -2.52
N PHE A 36 -9.48 5.31 -2.79
CA PHE A 36 -9.62 4.26 -3.78
C PHE A 36 -10.83 4.60 -4.65
N GLN A 37 -10.59 4.89 -5.93
CA GLN A 37 -11.64 5.27 -6.87
C GLN A 37 -11.34 4.66 -8.23
N ASN A 38 -12.39 4.17 -8.90
CA ASN A 38 -12.27 3.64 -10.25
C ASN A 38 -11.16 2.60 -10.36
N LYS A 39 -11.06 1.72 -9.37
CA LYS A 39 -10.05 0.67 -9.31
C LYS A 39 -8.63 1.22 -9.23
N GLN A 40 -8.49 2.48 -8.82
CA GLN A 40 -7.18 3.10 -8.61
C GLN A 40 -7.01 3.41 -7.13
N LEU A 41 -5.91 2.96 -6.58
CA LEU A 41 -5.56 3.26 -5.20
C LEU A 41 -4.54 4.39 -5.19
N ILE A 42 -4.88 5.45 -4.47
CA ILE A 42 -4.00 6.60 -4.32
C ILE A 42 -3.35 6.50 -2.94
N ILE A 43 -2.05 6.49 -2.92
CA ILE A 43 -1.30 6.38 -1.66
C ILE A 43 -0.31 7.53 -1.55
N GLU A 44 -0.01 7.89 -0.32
CA GLU A 44 1.02 8.87 -0.02
C GLU A 44 2.29 8.15 0.37
N VAL A 45 3.38 8.44 -0.33
CA VAL A 45 4.68 7.84 -0.03
C VAL A 45 5.63 8.89 0.50
N PRO A 46 6.60 8.49 1.31
CA PRO A 46 7.61 9.43 1.79
C PRO A 46 8.52 9.86 0.66
N THR A 47 8.83 11.11 0.62
CA THR A 47 9.72 11.66 -0.40
C THR A 47 10.97 12.23 0.25
#